data_a3ddd3ced2250c0316db90b29b81561c
#
_entry.id   a3ddd3ced2250c0316db90b29b81561c
#
_cell.length_a   1.000
_cell.length_b   1.000
_cell.length_c   1.000
_cell.angle_alpha   90.00
_cell.angle_beta   90.00
_cell.angle_gamma   90.00
#
_symmetry.space_group_name_H-M   'P 1'
#
loop_
_entity.id
_entity.type
_entity.pdbx_description
1 polymer ?
#
loop_
_entity_poly.entity_id
_entity_poly.type
_entity_poly.pdbx_seq_one_letter_code
_entity_poly.pdbx_strand_id
1 'polypeptide(L)'
;MNDAVADLADLRFGRSEIVTDSNLPGGSQLHRAIGKGVGRQIDGVIDQTRDYAVRVNRAVTLMAEATRLLSDAYDSQVLQQLDDLQVRLAEAHRTLNAQVAKVDEIGARMPGIAVDAWYSPDAFTAHFRGVTDDMAARYADLAELFVGCDPVLDIGFGRGEFLELLRDLGVEASGIEYEQVLVDLARERGLRAETGKAVEYLSGIDDDSLGGVVMIQVIEHLSPQHVLDVVKLLGEKVRRGGRVVIETVNPTSLYTYAHAFWVDPDHVRPVHPTFLGFLFAEAGFASVERVDRSPVPSDETLELLPGDDEVAKRVNANFERINTLLFGAQDYAIVATR
;
A
#
# COMPACT_ATOMS: atom_id res chain seq x y z
N MET A 1 2.99 15.85 -28.97
CA MET A 1 3.93 15.36 -27.96
C MET A 1 4.59 16.50 -27.17
N ASN A 2 5.10 17.54 -27.82
CA ASN A 2 5.70 18.70 -27.10
C ASN A 2 4.70 19.51 -26.27
N ASP A 3 3.44 19.63 -26.70
CA ASP A 3 2.42 20.40 -26.00
C ASP A 3 1.93 19.73 -24.71
N ALA A 4 1.78 18.38 -24.71
CA ALA A 4 1.39 17.64 -23.53
C ALA A 4 2.48 17.61 -22.43
N VAL A 5 3.75 17.75 -22.82
CA VAL A 5 4.89 17.86 -21.87
C VAL A 5 4.98 19.26 -21.29
N ALA A 6 4.60 20.28 -22.06
CA ALA A 6 4.54 21.68 -21.60
C ALA A 6 3.40 21.89 -20.58
N ASP A 7 2.23 21.28 -20.80
CA ASP A 7 1.09 21.34 -19.89
C ASP A 7 1.37 20.71 -18.51
N LEU A 8 2.22 19.67 -18.46
CA LEU A 8 2.65 19.04 -17.20
C LEU A 8 3.60 19.91 -16.36
N ALA A 9 4.37 20.78 -16.99
CA ALA A 9 5.26 21.70 -16.30
C ALA A 9 4.52 22.89 -15.64
N ASP A 10 3.27 23.14 -16.08
CA ASP A 10 2.44 24.26 -15.62
C ASP A 10 1.33 23.86 -14.63
N LEU A 11 1.35 22.62 -14.13
CA LEU A 11 0.44 22.18 -13.09
C LEU A 11 0.63 23.00 -11.81
N ARG A 12 -0.17 24.04 -11.66
CA ARG A 12 -0.25 24.84 -10.44
C ARG A 12 -1.22 24.17 -9.48
N PHE A 13 -0.70 23.43 -8.51
CA PHE A 13 -1.48 23.00 -7.37
C PHE A 13 -1.81 24.23 -6.51
N GLY A 14 -3.06 24.71 -6.60
CA GLY A 14 -3.53 25.83 -5.80
C GLY A 14 -3.83 25.41 -4.36
N ARG A 15 -3.46 26.24 -3.39
CA ARG A 15 -3.98 26.14 -2.03
C ARG A 15 -5.47 26.47 -2.04
N SER A 16 -6.34 25.56 -1.60
CA SER A 16 -7.67 25.95 -1.16
C SER A 16 -7.57 26.65 0.19
N GLU A 17 -8.17 27.81 0.34
CA GLU A 17 -8.27 28.49 1.64
C GLU A 17 -9.14 27.61 2.55
N ILE A 18 -8.56 27.12 3.65
CA ILE A 18 -9.30 26.41 4.68
C ILE A 18 -10.12 27.47 5.44
N VAL A 19 -11.45 27.40 5.25
CA VAL A 19 -12.38 28.29 5.97
C VAL A 19 -12.38 27.87 7.44
N THR A 20 -11.96 28.79 8.33
CA THR A 20 -11.75 28.53 9.77
C THR A 20 -12.85 29.13 10.64
N ASP A 21 -14.00 29.49 10.09
CA ASP A 21 -15.09 30.09 10.83
C ASP A 21 -15.98 29.02 11.49
N SER A 22 -16.12 29.15 12.82
CA SER A 22 -16.96 28.28 13.65
C SER A 22 -17.83 29.13 14.57
N ASN A 23 -19.10 28.83 14.62
CA ASN A 23 -20.09 29.49 15.52
C ASN A 23 -20.07 28.95 16.95
N LEU A 24 -19.16 28.05 17.32
CA LEU A 24 -19.03 27.52 18.67
C LEU A 24 -17.97 28.29 19.48
N PRO A 25 -18.23 28.56 20.78
CA PRO A 25 -17.25 29.23 21.66
C PRO A 25 -15.93 28.42 21.71
N GLY A 26 -14.83 29.03 21.31
CA GLY A 26 -13.50 28.37 21.23
C GLY A 26 -13.25 27.55 19.98
N GLY A 27 -14.25 27.30 19.13
CA GLY A 27 -14.16 26.48 17.92
C GLY A 27 -13.15 27.04 16.90
N SER A 28 -13.06 28.37 16.75
CA SER A 28 -12.13 29.01 15.82
C SER A 28 -10.64 28.84 16.17
N GLN A 29 -10.29 28.61 17.44
CA GLN A 29 -8.90 28.34 17.85
C GLN A 29 -8.55 26.86 17.59
N LEU A 30 -9.47 25.95 17.86
CA LEU A 30 -9.32 24.52 17.59
C LEU A 30 -9.26 24.27 16.09
N HIS A 31 -10.16 24.88 15.30
CA HIS A 31 -10.14 24.79 13.84
C HIS A 31 -8.86 25.38 13.22
N ARG A 32 -8.30 26.46 13.76
CA ARG A 32 -7.01 26.98 13.30
C ARG A 32 -5.84 26.05 13.64
N ALA A 33 -5.86 25.36 14.77
CA ALA A 33 -4.82 24.41 15.16
C ALA A 33 -4.89 23.14 14.29
N ILE A 34 -6.11 22.60 14.07
CA ILE A 34 -6.37 21.47 13.19
C ILE A 34 -6.04 21.86 11.77
N GLY A 35 -6.50 23.00 11.26
CA GLY A 35 -6.20 23.49 9.91
C GLY A 35 -4.71 23.69 9.65
N LYS A 36 -3.91 24.07 10.65
CA LYS A 36 -2.44 24.15 10.54
C LYS A 36 -1.77 22.77 10.54
N GLY A 37 -2.35 21.77 11.23
CA GLY A 37 -1.87 20.40 11.24
C GLY A 37 -2.17 19.70 9.91
N VAL A 38 -3.43 19.74 9.50
CA VAL A 38 -3.92 19.18 8.24
C VAL A 38 -3.26 19.88 7.04
N GLY A 39 -3.15 21.21 7.06
CA GLY A 39 -2.47 21.96 6.00
C GLY A 39 -1.01 21.55 5.82
N ARG A 40 -0.27 21.25 6.90
CA ARG A 40 1.12 20.75 6.79
C ARG A 40 1.20 19.33 6.23
N GLN A 41 0.24 18.46 6.56
CA GLN A 41 0.16 17.12 5.98
C GLN A 41 -0.21 17.19 4.50
N ILE A 42 -1.20 18.02 4.14
CA ILE A 42 -1.58 18.24 2.74
C ILE A 42 -0.43 18.85 1.95
N ASP A 43 0.27 19.86 2.47
CA ASP A 43 1.46 20.45 1.83
C ASP A 43 2.55 19.38 1.62
N GLY A 44 2.77 18.49 2.60
CA GLY A 44 3.72 17.37 2.50
C GLY A 44 3.33 16.35 1.42
N VAL A 45 2.05 16.00 1.32
CA VAL A 45 1.52 15.11 0.29
C VAL A 45 1.62 15.76 -1.10
N ILE A 46 1.25 17.03 -1.22
CA ILE A 46 1.35 17.79 -2.46
C ILE A 46 2.81 17.87 -2.94
N ASP A 47 3.76 18.16 -2.04
CA ASP A 47 5.18 18.25 -2.40
C ASP A 47 5.75 16.87 -2.80
N GLN A 48 5.36 15.79 -2.11
CA GLN A 48 5.75 14.43 -2.49
C GLN A 48 5.15 14.03 -3.84
N THR A 49 3.87 14.36 -4.08
CA THR A 49 3.18 14.06 -5.35
C THR A 49 3.82 14.84 -6.49
N ARG A 50 4.19 16.11 -6.26
CA ARG A 50 4.90 16.92 -7.23
C ARG A 50 6.28 16.38 -7.56
N ASP A 51 7.07 15.99 -6.56
CA ASP A 51 8.41 15.38 -6.74
C ASP A 51 8.30 14.07 -7.53
N TYR A 52 7.26 13.28 -7.24
CA TYR A 52 6.97 12.05 -7.94
C TYR A 52 6.57 12.30 -9.40
N ALA A 53 5.66 13.25 -9.65
CA ALA A 53 5.26 13.64 -11.01
C ALA A 53 6.46 14.12 -11.84
N VAL A 54 7.39 14.87 -11.22
CA VAL A 54 8.64 15.30 -11.87
C VAL A 54 9.53 14.10 -12.24
N ARG A 55 9.64 13.11 -11.38
CA ARG A 55 10.45 11.88 -11.64
C ARG A 55 9.82 11.02 -12.73
N VAL A 56 8.50 10.84 -12.69
CA VAL A 56 7.75 10.14 -13.75
C VAL A 56 7.91 10.87 -15.08
N ASN A 57 7.73 12.17 -15.10
CA ASN A 57 7.90 12.97 -16.33
C ASN A 57 9.33 12.87 -16.89
N ARG A 58 10.35 12.86 -16.02
CA ARG A 58 11.74 12.66 -16.43
C ARG A 58 11.97 11.26 -17.00
N ALA A 59 11.37 10.21 -16.40
CA ALA A 59 11.45 8.85 -16.90
C ALA A 59 10.76 8.73 -18.27
N VAL A 60 9.56 9.32 -18.43
CA VAL A 60 8.82 9.38 -19.70
C VAL A 60 9.63 10.08 -20.79
N THR A 61 10.26 11.21 -20.48
CA THR A 61 11.09 11.97 -21.42
C THR A 61 12.30 11.16 -21.87
N LEU A 62 13.00 10.50 -20.92
CA LEU A 62 14.13 9.62 -21.22
C LEU A 62 13.73 8.41 -22.06
N MET A 63 12.56 7.82 -21.78
CA MET A 63 12.01 6.72 -22.58
C MET A 63 11.64 7.17 -23.99
N ALA A 64 11.00 8.35 -24.14
CA ALA A 64 10.68 8.91 -25.44
C ALA A 64 11.94 9.23 -26.26
N GLU A 65 12.99 9.68 -25.60
CA GLU A 65 14.28 9.96 -26.24
C GLU A 65 15.03 8.68 -26.63
N ALA A 66 15.01 7.66 -25.78
CA ALA A 66 15.52 6.33 -26.07
C ALA A 66 14.73 5.68 -27.22
N THR A 67 13.40 5.80 -27.23
CA THR A 67 12.52 5.33 -28.31
C THR A 67 12.87 6.00 -29.65
N ARG A 68 13.14 7.30 -29.63
CA ARG A 68 13.54 8.04 -30.85
C ARG A 68 14.89 7.57 -31.39
N LEU A 69 15.85 7.31 -30.50
CA LEU A 69 17.16 6.79 -30.88
C LEU A 69 17.11 5.34 -31.40
N LEU A 70 16.15 4.55 -30.90
CA LEU A 70 15.89 3.18 -31.35
C LEU A 70 15.08 3.15 -32.66
N SER A 71 14.22 4.13 -32.92
CA SER A 71 13.37 4.24 -34.10
C SER A 71 14.16 4.28 -35.42
N ASP A 72 15.35 4.88 -35.38
CA ASP A 72 16.23 4.95 -36.56
C ASP A 72 16.99 3.63 -36.84
N ALA A 73 16.85 2.63 -35.96
CA ALA A 73 17.67 1.41 -36.00
C ALA A 73 16.88 0.09 -36.11
N TYR A 74 15.54 0.05 -36.01
CA TYR A 74 14.81 -1.20 -35.79
C TYR A 74 13.53 -1.44 -36.63
N ASP A 75 13.20 -2.74 -36.78
CA ASP A 75 12.12 -3.37 -37.54
C ASP A 75 10.70 -2.98 -37.03
N SER A 76 9.70 -3.05 -37.92
CA SER A 76 8.33 -2.55 -37.72
C SER A 76 7.60 -3.10 -36.48
N GLN A 77 7.95 -4.28 -36.02
CA GLN A 77 7.33 -4.92 -34.87
C GLN A 77 7.75 -4.27 -33.54
N VAL A 78 9.02 -3.87 -33.41
CA VAL A 78 9.52 -3.15 -32.25
C VAL A 78 8.91 -1.75 -32.17
N LEU A 79 8.74 -1.10 -33.34
CA LEU A 79 8.10 0.21 -33.42
C LEU A 79 6.64 0.16 -32.98
N GLN A 80 5.92 -0.91 -33.33
CA GLN A 80 4.52 -1.09 -32.93
C GLN A 80 4.37 -1.31 -31.42
N GLN A 81 5.28 -2.08 -30.79
CA GLN A 81 5.28 -2.26 -29.35
C GLN A 81 5.66 -1.00 -28.59
N LEU A 82 6.57 -0.20 -29.14
CA LEU A 82 6.94 1.08 -28.56
C LEU A 82 5.81 2.11 -28.65
N ASP A 83 5.03 2.09 -29.74
CA ASP A 83 3.82 2.91 -29.90
C ASP A 83 2.74 2.50 -28.89
N ASP A 84 2.51 1.19 -28.71
CA ASP A 84 1.56 0.66 -27.70
C ASP A 84 1.98 1.06 -26.28
N LEU A 85 3.29 0.97 -25.98
CA LEU A 85 3.84 1.44 -24.70
C LEU A 85 3.58 2.93 -24.47
N GLN A 86 3.75 3.76 -25.51
CA GLN A 86 3.47 5.20 -25.41
C GLN A 86 1.98 5.46 -25.14
N VAL A 87 1.08 4.68 -25.76
CA VAL A 87 -0.37 4.77 -25.52
C VAL A 87 -0.70 4.42 -24.09
N ARG A 88 -0.22 3.27 -23.59
CA ARG A 88 -0.46 2.79 -22.22
C ARG A 88 0.13 3.75 -21.18
N LEU A 89 1.30 4.30 -21.44
CA LEU A 89 1.92 5.30 -20.58
C LEU A 89 1.13 6.61 -20.53
N ALA A 90 0.57 7.03 -21.69
CA ALA A 90 -0.31 8.19 -21.75
C ALA A 90 -1.66 7.94 -21.05
N GLU A 91 -2.14 6.71 -21.04
CA GLU A 91 -3.34 6.31 -20.29
C GLU A 91 -3.09 6.26 -18.79
N ALA A 92 -2.00 5.67 -18.35
CA ALA A 92 -1.58 5.70 -16.95
C ALA A 92 -1.41 7.14 -16.44
N HIS A 93 -0.85 8.01 -17.26
CA HIS A 93 -0.70 9.44 -16.95
C HIS A 93 -2.06 10.16 -16.83
N ARG A 94 -3.01 9.85 -17.73
CA ARG A 94 -4.38 10.41 -17.64
C ARG A 94 -5.10 9.92 -16.39
N THR A 95 -4.93 8.65 -16.04
CA THR A 95 -5.52 8.08 -14.83
C THR A 95 -4.91 8.70 -13.57
N LEU A 96 -3.59 8.85 -13.53
CA LEU A 96 -2.90 9.51 -12.43
C LEU A 96 -3.39 10.97 -12.26
N ASN A 97 -3.49 11.72 -13.35
CA ASN A 97 -3.98 13.10 -13.31
C ASN A 97 -5.46 13.18 -12.88
N ALA A 98 -6.28 12.22 -13.28
CA ALA A 98 -7.68 12.13 -12.84
C ALA A 98 -7.79 11.81 -11.34
N GLN A 99 -6.88 10.99 -10.81
CA GLN A 99 -6.82 10.69 -9.38
C GLN A 99 -6.27 11.86 -8.56
N VAL A 100 -5.24 12.55 -9.06
CA VAL A 100 -4.73 13.80 -8.45
C VAL A 100 -5.84 14.84 -8.40
N ALA A 101 -6.61 15.02 -9.48
CA ALA A 101 -7.76 15.93 -9.49
C ALA A 101 -8.85 15.51 -8.49
N LYS A 102 -9.06 14.21 -8.26
CA LYS A 102 -9.95 13.71 -7.20
C LYS A 102 -9.42 14.02 -5.80
N VAL A 103 -8.12 13.87 -5.57
CA VAL A 103 -7.49 14.23 -4.29
C VAL A 103 -7.64 15.73 -4.02
N ASP A 104 -7.46 16.59 -5.04
CA ASP A 104 -7.70 18.02 -4.95
C ASP A 104 -9.18 18.34 -4.69
N GLU A 105 -10.11 17.62 -5.32
CA GLU A 105 -11.55 17.75 -5.10
C GLU A 105 -11.94 17.30 -3.69
N ILE A 106 -11.35 16.23 -3.17
CA ILE A 106 -11.54 15.76 -1.80
C ILE A 106 -10.91 16.77 -0.82
N GLY A 107 -9.71 17.26 -1.06
CA GLY A 107 -9.06 18.30 -0.26
C GLY A 107 -9.84 19.61 -0.23
N ALA A 108 -10.48 19.98 -1.34
CA ALA A 108 -11.34 21.18 -1.43
C ALA A 108 -12.70 20.99 -0.73
N ARG A 109 -13.14 19.75 -0.54
CA ARG A 109 -14.41 19.41 0.13
C ARG A 109 -14.25 19.09 1.61
N MET A 110 -13.04 19.18 2.19
CA MET A 110 -12.80 18.98 3.61
C MET A 110 -12.88 20.31 4.42
N PRO A 111 -14.06 20.93 4.57
CA PRO A 111 -14.27 21.86 5.65
C PRO A 111 -14.65 21.03 6.87
N GLY A 112 -13.76 20.95 7.85
CA GLY A 112 -14.01 20.45 9.21
C GLY A 112 -14.92 19.23 9.27
N ILE A 113 -14.39 18.05 9.24
CA ILE A 113 -15.10 16.79 9.21
C ILE A 113 -16.05 16.72 10.42
N ALA A 114 -17.35 16.97 10.19
CA ALA A 114 -18.35 16.11 10.77
C ALA A 114 -18.31 14.86 9.87
N VAL A 115 -17.91 13.72 10.40
CA VAL A 115 -18.10 12.43 9.72
C VAL A 115 -19.60 12.21 9.65
N ASP A 116 -20.24 12.87 8.69
CA ASP A 116 -21.64 12.62 8.37
C ASP A 116 -21.70 11.28 7.64
N ALA A 117 -22.66 10.49 8.02
CA ALA A 117 -22.96 9.09 7.76
C ALA A 117 -23.09 8.66 6.27
N TRP A 118 -22.44 9.33 5.32
CA TRP A 118 -22.49 8.96 3.89
C TRP A 118 -21.32 8.06 3.46
N TYR A 119 -20.18 8.09 4.20
CA TYR A 119 -19.03 7.22 3.97
C TYR A 119 -19.03 6.07 4.97
N SER A 120 -19.04 4.85 4.46
CA SER A 120 -18.91 3.63 5.26
C SER A 120 -17.57 2.97 4.94
N PRO A 121 -16.66 2.87 5.90
CA PRO A 121 -15.40 2.11 5.74
C PRO A 121 -15.66 0.67 5.31
N ASP A 122 -16.73 0.04 5.83
CA ASP A 122 -17.14 -1.32 5.45
C ASP A 122 -17.54 -1.43 3.99
N ALA A 123 -18.33 -0.47 3.48
CA ALA A 123 -18.70 -0.43 2.07
C ALA A 123 -17.50 -0.18 1.16
N PHE A 124 -16.57 0.65 1.60
CA PHE A 124 -15.31 0.89 0.90
C PHE A 124 -14.47 -0.40 0.84
N THR A 125 -14.28 -1.06 1.98
CA THR A 125 -13.54 -2.32 2.09
C THR A 125 -14.18 -3.42 1.23
N ALA A 126 -15.50 -3.56 1.28
CA ALA A 126 -16.23 -4.53 0.44
C ALA A 126 -16.09 -4.26 -1.06
N HIS A 127 -16.05 -2.98 -1.45
CA HIS A 127 -15.92 -2.59 -2.86
C HIS A 127 -14.50 -2.82 -3.41
N PHE A 128 -13.47 -2.52 -2.64
CA PHE A 128 -12.08 -2.53 -3.12
C PHE A 128 -11.29 -3.79 -2.75
N ARG A 129 -11.62 -4.49 -1.66
CA ARG A 129 -10.93 -5.72 -1.23
C ARG A 129 -11.57 -7.02 -1.75
N GLY A 130 -12.70 -6.96 -2.45
CA GLY A 130 -13.37 -8.12 -3.05
C GLY A 130 -14.21 -8.95 -2.07
N VAL A 131 -14.71 -10.10 -2.54
CA VAL A 131 -15.56 -11.01 -1.78
C VAL A 131 -14.74 -11.99 -0.94
N THR A 132 -15.32 -12.48 0.14
CA THR A 132 -14.67 -13.29 1.19
C THR A 132 -14.00 -14.57 0.68
N ASP A 133 -14.59 -15.26 -0.30
CA ASP A 133 -14.04 -16.53 -0.82
C ASP A 133 -12.72 -16.34 -1.56
N ASP A 134 -12.54 -15.22 -2.26
CA ASP A 134 -11.29 -14.87 -2.93
C ASP A 134 -10.17 -14.59 -1.91
N MET A 135 -10.53 -14.03 -0.74
CA MET A 135 -9.58 -13.71 0.34
C MET A 135 -9.00 -14.97 0.99
N ALA A 136 -9.82 -16.00 1.22
CA ALA A 136 -9.36 -17.26 1.79
C ALA A 136 -8.32 -17.93 0.87
N ALA A 137 -8.59 -18.00 -0.43
CA ALA A 137 -7.64 -18.56 -1.40
C ALA A 137 -6.34 -17.74 -1.49
N ARG A 138 -6.43 -16.41 -1.39
CA ARG A 138 -5.30 -15.50 -1.47
C ARG A 138 -4.32 -15.64 -0.31
N TYR A 139 -4.80 -15.97 0.88
CA TYR A 139 -4.00 -15.98 2.10
C TYR A 139 -3.71 -17.36 2.67
N ALA A 140 -4.18 -18.44 2.03
CA ALA A 140 -3.98 -19.81 2.50
C ALA A 140 -2.49 -20.16 2.72
N ASP A 141 -1.63 -19.75 1.78
CA ASP A 141 -0.18 -19.97 1.84
C ASP A 141 0.48 -19.22 3.01
N LEU A 142 0.01 -18.02 3.35
CA LEU A 142 0.50 -17.28 4.50
C LEU A 142 0.00 -17.90 5.82
N ALA A 143 -1.23 -18.41 5.85
CA ALA A 143 -1.78 -19.06 7.04
C ALA A 143 -1.04 -20.36 7.38
N GLU A 144 -0.63 -21.14 6.36
CA GLU A 144 0.17 -22.36 6.55
C GLU A 144 1.52 -22.07 7.25
N LEU A 145 2.07 -20.86 7.09
CA LEU A 145 3.30 -20.47 7.77
C LEU A 145 3.18 -20.45 9.30
N PHE A 146 1.97 -20.41 9.85
CA PHE A 146 1.72 -20.33 11.28
C PHE A 146 1.43 -21.69 11.94
N VAL A 147 1.40 -22.77 11.17
CA VAL A 147 1.23 -24.13 11.75
C VAL A 147 2.39 -24.42 12.72
N GLY A 148 2.03 -24.67 13.98
CA GLY A 148 3.00 -24.87 15.08
C GLY A 148 3.57 -23.59 15.70
N CYS A 149 3.05 -22.44 15.33
CA CYS A 149 3.44 -21.13 15.90
C CYS A 149 2.49 -20.62 17.00
N ASP A 150 1.72 -21.50 17.64
CA ASP A 150 0.76 -21.10 18.69
C ASP A 150 1.39 -20.39 19.88
N PRO A 151 0.73 -19.41 20.48
CA PRO A 151 -0.47 -18.72 19.99
C PRO A 151 -0.13 -17.67 18.94
N VAL A 152 -1.07 -17.43 18.00
CA VAL A 152 -0.94 -16.41 16.94
C VAL A 152 -1.86 -15.23 17.23
N LEU A 153 -1.34 -14.02 17.03
CA LEU A 153 -2.11 -12.77 17.11
C LEU A 153 -2.29 -12.18 15.71
N ASP A 154 -3.53 -11.94 15.32
CA ASP A 154 -3.89 -11.18 14.11
C ASP A 154 -4.20 -9.73 14.49
N ILE A 155 -3.39 -8.80 14.03
CA ILE A 155 -3.51 -7.37 14.34
C ILE A 155 -4.21 -6.67 13.17
N GLY A 156 -5.39 -6.08 13.45
CA GLY A 156 -6.24 -5.47 12.43
C GLY A 156 -6.91 -6.52 11.56
N PHE A 157 -7.51 -7.52 12.19
CA PHE A 157 -8.08 -8.70 11.51
C PHE A 157 -9.24 -8.38 10.56
N GLY A 158 -9.78 -7.14 10.57
CA GLY A 158 -10.87 -6.71 9.71
C GLY A 158 -12.11 -7.59 9.85
N ARG A 159 -12.51 -8.27 8.78
CA ARG A 159 -13.66 -9.19 8.80
C ARG A 159 -13.34 -10.57 9.39
N GLY A 160 -12.08 -10.88 9.70
CA GLY A 160 -11.66 -12.10 10.38
C GLY A 160 -11.41 -13.32 9.46
N GLU A 161 -11.31 -13.13 8.15
CA GLU A 161 -11.06 -14.23 7.21
C GLU A 161 -9.75 -14.96 7.51
N PHE A 162 -8.71 -14.25 7.90
CA PHE A 162 -7.43 -14.87 8.23
C PHE A 162 -7.50 -15.66 9.55
N LEU A 163 -8.24 -15.16 10.55
CA LEU A 163 -8.51 -15.91 11.78
C LEU A 163 -9.28 -17.21 11.51
N GLU A 164 -10.21 -17.21 10.54
CA GLU A 164 -10.91 -18.42 10.12
C GLU A 164 -9.96 -19.42 9.47
N LEU A 165 -9.04 -18.99 8.61
CA LEU A 165 -8.01 -19.84 8.02
C LEU A 165 -7.12 -20.47 9.10
N LEU A 166 -6.67 -19.70 10.09
CA LEU A 166 -5.86 -20.22 11.20
C LEU A 166 -6.65 -21.24 12.03
N ARG A 167 -7.92 -20.96 12.34
CA ARG A 167 -8.81 -21.91 13.04
C ARG A 167 -8.95 -23.22 12.27
N ASP A 168 -9.17 -23.14 10.95
CA ASP A 168 -9.39 -24.31 10.09
C ASP A 168 -8.11 -25.16 9.94
N LEU A 169 -6.93 -24.55 10.10
CA LEU A 169 -5.62 -25.22 10.20
C LEU A 169 -5.33 -25.75 11.61
N GLY A 170 -6.21 -25.51 12.59
CA GLY A 170 -6.03 -25.94 13.98
C GLY A 170 -5.00 -25.09 14.74
N VAL A 171 -4.69 -23.89 14.27
CA VAL A 171 -3.79 -22.94 14.94
C VAL A 171 -4.56 -22.17 16.01
N GLU A 172 -4.01 -22.12 17.23
CA GLU A 172 -4.58 -21.28 18.28
C GLU A 172 -4.30 -19.82 17.98
N ALA A 173 -5.36 -19.07 17.62
CA ALA A 173 -5.26 -17.67 17.24
C ALA A 173 -6.27 -16.78 17.97
N SER A 174 -5.90 -15.51 18.12
CA SER A 174 -6.78 -14.41 18.55
C SER A 174 -6.51 -13.18 17.71
N GLY A 175 -7.46 -12.26 17.64
CA GLY A 175 -7.31 -11.02 16.88
C GLY A 175 -7.61 -9.78 17.69
N ILE A 176 -6.97 -8.69 17.34
CA ILE A 176 -7.32 -7.35 17.82
C ILE A 176 -7.74 -6.47 16.65
N GLU A 177 -8.79 -5.69 16.86
CA GLU A 177 -9.31 -4.73 15.90
C GLU A 177 -9.77 -3.46 16.64
N TYR A 178 -9.62 -2.29 16.05
CA TYR A 178 -10.03 -1.06 16.73
C TYR A 178 -11.52 -0.78 16.57
N GLU A 179 -12.17 -1.32 15.54
CA GLU A 179 -13.59 -1.19 15.29
C GLU A 179 -14.42 -2.24 16.04
N GLN A 180 -15.17 -1.79 17.04
CA GLN A 180 -15.99 -2.68 17.88
C GLN A 180 -16.99 -3.53 17.08
N VAL A 181 -17.54 -2.98 16.00
CA VAL A 181 -18.50 -3.70 15.14
C VAL A 181 -17.86 -4.95 14.53
N LEU A 182 -16.63 -4.85 14.03
CA LEU A 182 -15.89 -5.99 13.46
C LEU A 182 -15.54 -7.03 14.53
N VAL A 183 -15.19 -6.57 15.72
CA VAL A 183 -14.95 -7.47 16.88
C VAL A 183 -16.20 -8.27 17.23
N ASP A 184 -17.36 -7.62 17.29
CA ASP A 184 -18.62 -8.28 17.62
C ASP A 184 -19.02 -9.30 16.54
N LEU A 185 -18.86 -8.97 15.27
CA LEU A 185 -19.08 -9.88 14.13
C LEU A 185 -18.15 -11.09 14.16
N ALA A 186 -16.87 -10.90 14.50
CA ALA A 186 -15.91 -11.99 14.64
C ALA A 186 -16.29 -12.93 15.80
N ARG A 187 -16.70 -12.37 16.93
CA ARG A 187 -17.18 -13.13 18.09
C ARG A 187 -18.43 -13.95 17.80
N GLU A 188 -19.38 -13.39 17.04
CA GLU A 188 -20.59 -14.10 16.59
C GLU A 188 -20.24 -15.34 15.74
N ARG A 189 -19.10 -15.30 15.02
CA ARG A 189 -18.57 -16.45 14.25
C ARG A 189 -17.67 -17.38 15.08
N GLY A 190 -17.59 -17.14 16.39
CA GLY A 190 -16.82 -17.97 17.33
C GLY A 190 -15.31 -17.71 17.30
N LEU A 191 -14.87 -16.60 16.71
CA LEU A 191 -13.46 -16.19 16.73
C LEU A 191 -13.11 -15.50 18.04
N ARG A 192 -11.86 -15.67 18.50
CA ARG A 192 -11.36 -14.94 19.66
C ARG A 192 -10.90 -13.56 19.18
N ALA A 193 -11.64 -12.53 19.52
CA ALA A 193 -11.41 -11.17 19.08
C ALA A 193 -11.57 -10.17 20.21
N GLU A 194 -10.72 -9.15 20.25
CA GLU A 194 -10.74 -8.09 21.25
C GLU A 194 -10.60 -6.72 20.56
N THR A 195 -11.20 -5.70 21.18
CA THR A 195 -10.99 -4.31 20.72
C THR A 195 -9.67 -3.81 21.25
N GLY A 196 -8.80 -3.31 20.35
CA GLY A 196 -7.50 -2.80 20.76
C GLY A 196 -6.72 -2.16 19.63
N LYS A 197 -5.72 -1.37 20.02
CA LYS A 197 -4.72 -0.81 19.10
C LYS A 197 -3.41 -1.56 19.25
N ALA A 198 -2.70 -1.75 18.14
CA ALA A 198 -1.49 -2.59 18.07
C ALA A 198 -0.46 -2.25 19.17
N VAL A 199 -0.04 -1.00 19.30
CA VAL A 199 1.00 -0.59 20.27
C VAL A 199 0.53 -0.79 21.71
N GLU A 200 -0.72 -0.40 22.00
CA GLU A 200 -1.29 -0.50 23.37
C GLU A 200 -1.41 -1.97 23.78
N TYR A 201 -1.94 -2.82 22.91
CA TYR A 201 -2.12 -4.25 23.17
C TYR A 201 -0.76 -4.95 23.36
N LEU A 202 0.17 -4.77 22.40
CA LEU A 202 1.49 -5.39 22.48
C LEU A 202 2.26 -4.95 23.71
N SER A 203 2.12 -3.71 24.16
CA SER A 203 2.76 -3.20 25.38
C SER A 203 2.19 -3.83 26.65
N GLY A 204 0.97 -4.35 26.61
CA GLY A 204 0.27 -4.94 27.75
C GLY A 204 0.47 -6.45 27.94
N ILE A 205 1.07 -7.14 27.00
CA ILE A 205 1.32 -8.58 27.09
C ILE A 205 2.77 -8.91 27.48
N ASP A 206 2.99 -10.13 27.98
CA ASP A 206 4.31 -10.58 28.41
C ASP A 206 5.27 -10.75 27.21
N ASP A 207 6.57 -10.61 27.49
CA ASP A 207 7.62 -10.90 26.51
C ASP A 207 7.62 -12.41 26.17
N ASP A 208 8.03 -12.72 24.93
CA ASP A 208 8.10 -14.09 24.40
C ASP A 208 6.76 -14.88 24.50
N SER A 209 5.60 -14.18 24.66
CA SER A 209 4.29 -14.79 24.85
C SER A 209 3.61 -15.23 23.55
N LEU A 210 4.01 -14.67 22.40
CA LEU A 210 3.44 -14.98 21.10
C LEU A 210 4.30 -15.96 20.31
N GLY A 211 3.68 -16.95 19.70
CA GLY A 211 4.32 -17.84 18.72
C GLY A 211 4.29 -17.26 17.31
N GLY A 212 3.31 -16.44 17.00
CA GLY A 212 3.22 -15.76 15.72
C GLY A 212 2.40 -14.48 15.77
N VAL A 213 2.68 -13.59 14.82
CA VAL A 213 1.88 -12.37 14.60
C VAL A 213 1.67 -12.16 13.11
N VAL A 214 0.46 -11.81 12.73
CA VAL A 214 0.12 -11.41 11.36
C VAL A 214 -0.49 -10.01 11.35
N MET A 215 -0.17 -9.24 10.32
CA MET A 215 -0.77 -7.94 10.00
C MET A 215 -0.96 -7.88 8.49
N ILE A 216 -2.19 -7.78 8.02
CA ILE A 216 -2.53 -7.72 6.59
C ILE A 216 -3.22 -6.40 6.29
N GLN A 217 -2.58 -5.55 5.47
CA GLN A 217 -3.10 -4.24 5.07
C GLN A 217 -3.43 -3.35 6.30
N VAL A 218 -2.47 -3.24 7.22
CA VAL A 218 -2.60 -2.48 8.47
C VAL A 218 -1.46 -1.48 8.65
N ILE A 219 -0.22 -1.86 8.34
CA ILE A 219 0.95 -1.09 8.69
C ILE A 219 1.01 0.27 7.97
N GLU A 220 0.40 0.39 6.79
CA GLU A 220 0.25 1.61 5.99
C GLU A 220 -0.67 2.65 6.64
N HIS A 221 -1.55 2.22 7.55
CA HIS A 221 -2.43 3.10 8.33
C HIS A 221 -1.77 3.63 9.61
N LEU A 222 -0.59 3.09 9.95
CA LEU A 222 0.12 3.51 11.15
C LEU A 222 0.98 4.75 10.91
N SER A 223 1.06 5.62 11.92
CA SER A 223 2.03 6.71 11.90
C SER A 223 3.47 6.16 11.85
N PRO A 224 4.45 6.90 11.30
CA PRO A 224 5.85 6.47 11.29
C PRO A 224 6.39 6.03 12.65
N GLN A 225 5.97 6.71 13.73
CA GLN A 225 6.36 6.34 15.08
C GLN A 225 5.73 5.01 15.50
N HIS A 226 4.44 4.79 15.21
CA HIS A 226 3.78 3.52 15.53
C HIS A 226 4.36 2.34 14.76
N VAL A 227 4.83 2.54 13.51
CA VAL A 227 5.55 1.48 12.76
C VAL A 227 6.82 1.06 13.51
N LEU A 228 7.61 2.02 14.01
CA LEU A 228 8.81 1.73 14.81
C LEU A 228 8.47 1.01 16.11
N ASP A 229 7.46 1.51 16.82
CA ASP A 229 7.03 0.95 18.11
C ASP A 229 6.50 -0.48 17.95
N VAL A 230 5.67 -0.73 16.94
CA VAL A 230 5.13 -2.06 16.65
C VAL A 230 6.26 -3.04 16.33
N VAL A 231 7.17 -2.73 15.41
CA VAL A 231 8.25 -3.67 15.04
C VAL A 231 9.16 -3.95 16.22
N LYS A 232 9.47 -2.94 17.04
CA LYS A 232 10.23 -3.12 18.28
C LYS A 232 9.51 -4.07 19.24
N LEU A 233 8.22 -3.83 19.50
CA LEU A 233 7.41 -4.69 20.37
C LEU A 233 7.29 -6.11 19.83
N LEU A 234 7.15 -6.31 18.52
CA LEU A 234 7.16 -7.64 17.91
C LEU A 234 8.46 -8.39 18.23
N GLY A 235 9.62 -7.69 18.21
CA GLY A 235 10.90 -8.24 18.64
C GLY A 235 10.94 -8.62 20.12
N GLU A 236 10.13 -8.03 21.00
CA GLU A 236 10.04 -8.34 22.42
C GLU A 236 9.01 -9.46 22.71
N LYS A 237 7.85 -9.43 22.03
CA LYS A 237 6.67 -10.25 22.36
C LYS A 237 6.64 -11.59 21.64
N VAL A 238 7.23 -11.70 20.46
CA VAL A 238 7.30 -12.95 19.72
C VAL A 238 8.45 -13.81 20.27
N ARG A 239 8.19 -15.05 20.64
CA ARG A 239 9.20 -15.95 21.18
C ARG A 239 10.24 -16.37 20.14
N ARG A 240 11.41 -16.84 20.57
CA ARG A 240 12.42 -17.39 19.65
C ARG A 240 11.85 -18.54 18.83
N GLY A 241 12.12 -18.53 17.51
CA GLY A 241 11.55 -19.43 16.54
C GLY A 241 10.11 -19.09 16.13
N GLY A 242 9.51 -18.07 16.74
CA GLY A 242 8.21 -17.54 16.35
C GLY A 242 8.27 -16.76 15.05
N ARG A 243 7.12 -16.53 14.44
CA ARG A 243 7.00 -15.96 13.09
C ARG A 243 6.15 -14.71 13.05
N VAL A 244 6.57 -13.76 12.26
CA VAL A 244 5.79 -12.56 11.95
C VAL A 244 5.60 -12.46 10.44
N VAL A 245 4.37 -12.16 10.03
CA VAL A 245 4.03 -11.86 8.64
C VAL A 245 3.36 -10.50 8.59
N ILE A 246 3.91 -9.57 7.83
CA ILE A 246 3.29 -8.27 7.56
C ILE A 246 3.13 -8.13 6.05
N GLU A 247 1.88 -8.12 5.56
CA GLU A 247 1.56 -7.82 4.17
C GLU A 247 1.02 -6.39 4.05
N THR A 248 1.49 -5.65 3.07
CA THR A 248 1.04 -4.28 2.78
C THR A 248 1.26 -3.93 1.31
N VAL A 249 0.70 -2.83 0.86
CA VAL A 249 0.85 -2.30 -0.50
C VAL A 249 2.32 -2.05 -0.84
N ASN A 250 2.71 -2.43 -2.06
CA ASN A 250 4.09 -2.34 -2.52
C ASN A 250 4.43 -0.98 -3.13
N PRO A 251 5.15 -0.08 -2.43
CA PRO A 251 5.50 1.23 -2.96
C PRO A 251 6.59 1.20 -4.04
N THR A 252 7.20 0.03 -4.29
CA THR A 252 8.22 -0.12 -5.34
C THR A 252 7.60 -0.38 -6.71
N SER A 253 6.29 -0.71 -6.79
CA SER A 253 5.51 -0.79 -8.01
C SER A 253 4.83 0.55 -8.28
N LEU A 254 5.11 1.16 -9.42
CA LEU A 254 4.47 2.42 -9.80
C LEU A 254 2.98 2.24 -10.09
N TYR A 255 2.59 1.08 -10.59
CA TYR A 255 1.19 0.71 -10.80
C TYR A 255 0.42 0.77 -9.47
N THR A 256 0.89 0.07 -8.46
CA THR A 256 0.27 0.07 -7.13
C THR A 256 0.23 1.47 -6.51
N TYR A 257 1.32 2.21 -6.62
CA TYR A 257 1.38 3.55 -6.07
C TYR A 257 0.34 4.49 -6.71
N ALA A 258 0.12 4.36 -8.03
CA ALA A 258 -0.85 5.17 -8.75
C ALA A 258 -2.31 4.72 -8.58
N HIS A 259 -2.54 3.40 -8.48
CA HIS A 259 -3.88 2.83 -8.59
C HIS A 259 -4.47 2.31 -7.26
N ALA A 260 -3.65 1.98 -6.27
CA ALA A 260 -4.13 1.36 -5.04
C ALA A 260 -3.88 2.22 -3.81
N PHE A 261 -2.65 2.70 -3.61
CA PHE A 261 -2.27 3.32 -2.34
C PHE A 261 -3.12 4.56 -1.99
N TRP A 262 -3.38 5.42 -2.96
CA TRP A 262 -4.08 6.71 -2.74
C TRP A 262 -5.61 6.60 -2.83
N VAL A 263 -6.13 5.42 -3.10
CA VAL A 263 -7.59 5.20 -3.13
C VAL A 263 -8.15 5.16 -1.71
N ASP A 264 -7.39 4.62 -0.76
CA ASP A 264 -7.80 4.58 0.64
C ASP A 264 -7.39 5.90 1.34
N PRO A 265 -8.37 6.70 1.82
CA PRO A 265 -8.09 7.98 2.48
C PRO A 265 -7.40 7.81 3.84
N ASP A 266 -7.47 6.62 4.44
CA ASP A 266 -6.89 6.32 5.75
C ASP A 266 -5.43 5.85 5.67
N HIS A 267 -4.90 5.65 4.45
CA HIS A 267 -3.49 5.38 4.26
C HIS A 267 -2.64 6.58 4.68
N VAL A 268 -1.82 6.39 5.68
CA VAL A 268 -0.93 7.44 6.20
C VAL A 268 0.33 7.54 5.36
N ARG A 269 0.96 6.39 5.07
CA ARG A 269 2.25 6.36 4.40
C ARG A 269 2.59 4.96 3.88
N PRO A 270 3.09 4.83 2.63
CA PRO A 270 3.60 3.56 2.17
C PRO A 270 4.88 3.18 2.95
N VAL A 271 4.97 1.93 3.35
CA VAL A 271 6.16 1.38 4.05
C VAL A 271 7.04 0.68 3.03
N HIS A 272 8.29 1.13 2.87
CA HIS A 272 9.21 0.54 1.90
C HIS A 272 9.73 -0.82 2.41
N PRO A 273 9.71 -1.90 1.59
CA PRO A 273 10.09 -3.24 2.03
C PRO A 273 11.52 -3.32 2.59
N THR A 274 12.47 -2.61 1.99
CA THR A 274 13.85 -2.54 2.51
C THR A 274 13.92 -1.89 3.88
N PHE A 275 13.11 -0.85 4.12
CA PHE A 275 13.06 -0.19 5.43
C PHE A 275 12.42 -1.10 6.47
N LEU A 276 11.30 -1.73 6.13
CA LEU A 276 10.63 -2.65 7.05
C LEU A 276 11.54 -3.86 7.37
N GLY A 277 12.20 -4.43 6.37
CA GLY A 277 13.18 -5.51 6.58
C GLY A 277 14.35 -5.10 7.46
N PHE A 278 14.86 -3.89 7.31
CA PHE A 278 15.89 -3.33 8.20
C PHE A 278 15.39 -3.24 9.65
N LEU A 279 14.17 -2.75 9.87
CA LEU A 279 13.61 -2.66 11.22
C LEU A 279 13.47 -4.02 11.89
N PHE A 280 13.05 -5.05 11.16
CA PHE A 280 12.96 -6.42 11.68
C PHE A 280 14.35 -6.97 12.06
N ALA A 281 15.38 -6.72 11.25
CA ALA A 281 16.73 -7.12 11.57
C ALA A 281 17.26 -6.42 12.85
N GLU A 282 17.01 -5.11 13.00
CA GLU A 282 17.36 -4.34 14.21
C GLU A 282 16.56 -4.81 15.45
N ALA A 283 15.32 -5.28 15.27
CA ALA A 283 14.50 -5.84 16.34
C ALA A 283 14.90 -7.28 16.74
N GLY A 284 15.95 -7.84 16.12
CA GLY A 284 16.55 -9.12 16.51
C GLY A 284 15.93 -10.36 15.86
N PHE A 285 15.25 -10.21 14.73
CA PHE A 285 14.77 -11.35 13.93
C PHE A 285 15.93 -11.99 13.18
N ALA A 286 16.00 -13.33 13.25
CA ALA A 286 17.11 -14.12 12.70
C ALA A 286 17.05 -14.25 11.18
N SER A 287 15.84 -14.28 10.62
CA SER A 287 15.62 -14.25 9.16
C SER A 287 14.52 -13.26 8.82
N VAL A 288 14.70 -12.56 7.70
CA VAL A 288 13.73 -11.62 7.16
C VAL A 288 13.68 -11.83 5.66
N GLU A 289 12.54 -12.26 5.16
CA GLU A 289 12.31 -12.55 3.76
C GLU A 289 11.21 -11.65 3.21
N ARG A 290 11.40 -11.13 1.99
CA ARG A 290 10.36 -10.45 1.23
C ARG A 290 9.71 -11.44 0.28
N VAL A 291 8.40 -11.49 0.29
CA VAL A 291 7.57 -12.23 -0.65
C VAL A 291 6.71 -11.26 -1.43
N ASP A 292 6.86 -11.24 -2.74
CA ASP A 292 6.03 -10.41 -3.61
C ASP A 292 4.64 -11.05 -3.76
N ARG A 293 3.59 -10.23 -3.64
CA ARG A 293 2.18 -10.65 -3.60
C ARG A 293 1.36 -9.93 -4.65
N SER A 294 0.25 -10.53 -5.05
CA SER A 294 -0.71 -9.89 -5.97
C SER A 294 -0.04 -9.37 -7.24
N PRO A 295 0.39 -10.25 -8.14
CA PRO A 295 0.97 -9.83 -9.41
C PRO A 295 -0.03 -8.98 -10.21
N VAL A 296 0.48 -8.01 -10.95
CA VAL A 296 -0.33 -7.27 -11.92
C VAL A 296 -0.77 -8.26 -13.02
N PRO A 297 -2.02 -8.19 -13.52
CA PRO A 297 -2.48 -9.03 -14.61
C PRO A 297 -1.52 -9.00 -15.82
N SER A 298 -1.28 -10.14 -16.43
CA SER A 298 -0.28 -10.27 -17.50
C SER A 298 -0.62 -9.45 -18.75
N ASP A 299 -1.89 -9.20 -19.01
CA ASP A 299 -2.39 -8.36 -20.09
C ASP A 299 -2.16 -6.86 -19.86
N GLU A 300 -1.81 -6.48 -18.65
CA GLU A 300 -1.43 -5.12 -18.29
C GLU A 300 0.10 -4.90 -18.25
N THR A 301 0.89 -5.95 -18.52
CA THR A 301 2.36 -5.88 -18.55
C THR A 301 2.90 -5.85 -19.98
N LEU A 302 4.16 -5.46 -20.15
CA LEU A 302 4.82 -5.53 -21.45
C LEU A 302 5.11 -6.98 -21.81
N GLU A 303 4.62 -7.41 -22.96
CA GLU A 303 4.94 -8.72 -23.53
C GLU A 303 6.40 -8.76 -24.01
N LEU A 304 7.05 -9.89 -23.78
CA LEU A 304 8.39 -10.11 -24.28
C LEU A 304 8.37 -10.47 -25.77
N LEU A 305 9.35 -9.99 -26.52
CA LEU A 305 9.52 -10.37 -27.94
C LEU A 305 9.82 -11.85 -28.08
N PRO A 306 9.21 -12.53 -29.04
CA PRO A 306 9.57 -13.91 -29.39
C PRO A 306 10.99 -13.97 -30.00
N GLY A 307 11.70 -15.08 -29.75
CA GLY A 307 13.04 -15.30 -30.29
C GLY A 307 14.15 -15.18 -29.26
N ASP A 308 15.36 -15.56 -29.65
CA ASP A 308 16.53 -15.63 -28.78
C ASP A 308 17.77 -14.93 -29.36
N ASP A 309 17.58 -14.14 -30.44
CA ASP A 309 18.67 -13.36 -31.00
C ASP A 309 19.11 -12.24 -30.03
N GLU A 310 20.27 -11.67 -30.28
CA GLU A 310 20.88 -10.66 -29.37
C GLU A 310 20.03 -9.39 -29.23
N VAL A 311 19.20 -9.08 -30.23
CA VAL A 311 18.31 -7.92 -30.21
C VAL A 311 17.12 -8.22 -29.32
N ALA A 312 16.44 -9.35 -29.53
CA ALA A 312 15.32 -9.78 -28.71
C ALA A 312 15.73 -9.89 -27.23
N LYS A 313 16.87 -10.53 -26.94
CA LYS A 313 17.41 -10.60 -25.56
C LYS A 313 17.62 -9.23 -24.93
N ARG A 314 18.22 -8.30 -25.66
CA ARG A 314 18.50 -6.95 -25.17
C ARG A 314 17.23 -6.14 -24.92
N VAL A 315 16.26 -6.24 -25.82
CA VAL A 315 14.95 -5.59 -25.68
C VAL A 315 14.19 -6.20 -24.52
N ASN A 316 14.12 -7.53 -24.44
CA ASN A 316 13.43 -8.23 -23.37
C ASN A 316 14.01 -7.91 -21.98
N ALA A 317 15.32 -7.83 -21.85
CA ALA A 317 15.97 -7.40 -20.62
C ALA A 317 15.56 -5.97 -20.19
N ASN A 318 15.28 -5.10 -21.13
CA ASN A 318 14.74 -3.77 -20.82
C ASN A 318 13.26 -3.83 -20.46
N PHE A 319 12.45 -4.64 -21.17
CA PHE A 319 11.04 -4.86 -20.84
C PHE A 319 10.88 -5.44 -19.43
N GLU A 320 11.69 -6.42 -19.06
CA GLU A 320 11.69 -6.98 -17.70
C GLU A 320 12.01 -5.91 -16.63
N ARG A 321 12.97 -5.03 -16.90
CA ARG A 321 13.28 -3.92 -15.97
C ARG A 321 12.12 -2.93 -15.87
N ILE A 322 11.47 -2.62 -16.99
CA ILE A 322 10.31 -1.74 -17.03
C ILE A 322 9.13 -2.41 -16.34
N ASN A 323 8.84 -3.68 -16.63
CA ASN A 323 7.80 -4.43 -15.97
C ASN A 323 8.00 -4.47 -14.46
N THR A 324 9.22 -4.71 -14.00
CA THR A 324 9.55 -4.71 -12.57
C THR A 324 9.28 -3.34 -11.93
N LEU A 325 9.62 -2.25 -12.60
CA LEU A 325 9.46 -0.90 -12.05
C LEU A 325 8.02 -0.40 -12.11
N LEU A 326 7.35 -0.61 -13.25
CA LEU A 326 6.00 -0.10 -13.49
C LEU A 326 4.93 -1.05 -12.97
N PHE A 327 5.06 -2.32 -13.27
CA PHE A 327 4.07 -3.38 -13.09
C PHE A 327 4.55 -4.47 -12.13
N GLY A 328 5.39 -4.12 -11.17
CA GLY A 328 5.79 -5.04 -10.09
C GLY A 328 4.59 -5.49 -9.26
N ALA A 329 4.78 -6.50 -8.43
CA ALA A 329 3.74 -7.00 -7.53
C ALA A 329 3.05 -5.86 -6.78
N GLN A 330 1.73 -5.96 -6.62
CA GLN A 330 0.92 -4.88 -6.04
C GLN A 330 1.09 -4.81 -4.53
N ASP A 331 1.34 -5.96 -3.90
CA ASP A 331 1.60 -6.07 -2.48
C ASP A 331 2.94 -6.79 -2.24
N TYR A 332 3.44 -6.68 -1.04
CA TYR A 332 4.54 -7.51 -0.56
C TYR A 332 4.26 -7.95 0.87
N ALA A 333 4.79 -9.10 1.24
CA ALA A 333 4.85 -9.54 2.61
C ALA A 333 6.31 -9.58 3.10
N ILE A 334 6.53 -9.15 4.34
CA ILE A 334 7.72 -9.51 5.11
C ILE A 334 7.38 -10.72 5.96
N VAL A 335 8.11 -11.80 5.75
CA VAL A 335 8.07 -13.01 6.58
C VAL A 335 9.34 -13.02 7.42
N ALA A 336 9.21 -12.88 8.72
CA ALA A 336 10.33 -12.82 9.65
C ALA A 336 10.24 -13.91 10.70
N THR A 337 11.39 -14.51 11.05
CA THR A 337 11.50 -15.51 12.14
C THR A 337 12.44 -14.96 13.20
N ARG A 338 11.99 -15.01 14.46
CA ARG A 338 12.76 -14.52 15.59
C ARG A 338 13.79 -15.52 16.12
#